data_b07442f218803371b4ff634dddad3188
#
_entry.id   b07442f218803371b4ff634dddad3188
#
_cell.length_a   1.000
_cell.length_b   1.000
_cell.length_c   1.000
_cell.angle_alpha   90.00
_cell.angle_beta   90.00
_cell.angle_gamma   90.00
#
_symmetry.space_group_name_H-M   'P 1'
#
loop_
_entity.id
_entity.type
_entity.pdbx_description
1 polymer ?
#
loop_
_entity_poly.entity_id
_entity_poly.type
_entity_poly.pdbx_seq_one_letter_code
_entity_poly.pdbx_strand_id
1 'polypeptide(L)'
;ISRQKSEEDSAVQKSFAPQTNDDGALTITSAAYYGTYVDLDGTAKNEVELISRYREMAMQPEIESAIDDIVNEAICQDDDGKTIAIVLDNLKQPDKIKKAIKEEFSTILRLFNYQNMAQDIFRRYYVDGRMYYHLIIDRDNPQEGIKELRYIDPRRLRKVREIKKQKD
;
A
#
# COMPACT_ATOMS: atom_id res chain seq x y z
N ILE A 1 -7.88 16.89 51.29
CA ILE A 1 -8.11 15.51 50.78
C ILE A 1 -7.68 15.50 49.34
N SER A 2 -6.42 15.14 49.12
CA SER A 2 -5.81 15.04 47.78
C SER A 2 -6.17 13.67 47.20
N ARG A 3 -6.84 13.69 46.06
CA ARG A 3 -7.16 12.50 45.27
C ARG A 3 -5.94 12.17 44.40
N GLN A 4 -5.16 11.18 44.81
CA GLN A 4 -4.14 10.55 43.96
C GLN A 4 -4.87 9.88 42.76
N LYS A 5 -4.54 10.36 41.58
CA LYS A 5 -4.90 9.74 40.32
C LYS A 5 -3.93 8.58 40.10
N SER A 6 -4.41 7.36 40.23
CA SER A 6 -3.63 6.16 39.87
C SER A 6 -3.39 6.19 38.38
N GLU A 7 -2.16 6.37 37.98
CA GLU A 7 -1.66 6.05 36.64
C GLU A 7 -1.72 4.52 36.52
N GLU A 8 -2.77 4.01 35.91
CA GLU A 8 -2.77 2.66 35.38
C GLU A 8 -1.81 2.66 34.19
N ASP A 9 -0.63 2.14 34.46
CA ASP A 9 0.38 1.77 33.48
C ASP A 9 -0.23 0.64 32.64
N SER A 10 -1.00 0.99 31.61
CA SER A 10 -1.48 0.03 30.62
C SER A 10 -0.26 -0.45 29.86
N ALA A 11 0.21 -1.63 30.24
CA ALA A 11 1.23 -2.36 29.50
C ALA A 11 0.73 -2.51 28.07
N VAL A 12 1.21 -1.61 27.18
CA VAL A 12 0.95 -1.66 25.76
C VAL A 12 1.51 -2.99 25.27
N GLN A 13 0.63 -3.95 25.02
CA GLN A 13 1.00 -5.18 24.36
C GLN A 13 1.70 -4.78 23.06
N LYS A 14 2.98 -5.16 22.93
CA LYS A 14 3.73 -4.97 21.69
C LYS A 14 3.10 -5.84 20.62
N SER A 15 2.15 -5.27 19.88
CA SER A 15 1.53 -5.91 18.72
C SER A 15 2.53 -5.92 17.58
N PHE A 16 2.58 -7.01 16.81
CA PHE A 16 3.30 -7.08 15.54
C PHE A 16 2.67 -6.22 14.44
N ALA A 17 1.40 -5.91 14.57
CA ALA A 17 0.72 -5.04 13.61
C ALA A 17 1.10 -3.58 13.84
N PRO A 18 1.34 -2.79 12.79
CA PRO A 18 1.50 -1.35 12.90
C PRO A 18 0.26 -0.74 13.57
N GLN A 19 0.47 0.28 14.40
CA GLN A 19 -0.67 0.99 15.00
C GLN A 19 -1.52 1.62 13.90
N THR A 20 -2.83 1.67 14.09
CA THR A 20 -3.81 2.15 13.10
C THR A 20 -3.56 3.59 12.59
N ASN A 21 -2.76 4.37 13.29
CA ASN A 21 -2.37 5.73 12.92
C ASN A 21 -0.96 5.83 12.33
N ASP A 22 -0.23 4.73 12.23
CA ASP A 22 1.10 4.70 11.63
C ASP A 22 0.94 4.38 10.13
N ASP A 23 1.09 5.40 9.29
CA ASP A 23 1.05 5.27 7.84
C ASP A 23 2.43 4.88 7.25
N GLY A 24 3.38 4.50 8.10
CA GLY A 24 4.74 4.13 7.71
C GLY A 24 5.57 5.28 7.15
N ALA A 25 5.14 6.53 7.35
CA ALA A 25 5.88 7.69 6.87
C ALA A 25 7.00 8.07 7.84
N LEU A 26 8.23 8.20 7.32
CA LEU A 26 9.32 8.82 8.06
C LEU A 26 9.08 10.33 8.17
N THR A 27 9.00 10.84 9.40
CA THR A 27 8.84 12.27 9.65
C THR A 27 10.20 12.95 9.72
N ILE A 28 10.43 13.93 8.84
CA ILE A 28 11.62 14.77 8.84
C ILE A 28 11.25 16.12 9.43
N THR A 29 11.92 16.53 10.51
CA THR A 29 11.78 17.87 11.08
C THR A 29 12.94 18.73 10.60
N SER A 30 12.67 19.73 9.77
CA SER A 30 13.68 20.72 9.36
C SER A 30 13.97 21.65 10.53
N ALA A 31 15.11 21.50 11.18
CA ALA A 31 15.64 22.53 12.08
C ALA A 31 16.34 23.61 11.24
N ALA A 32 15.92 24.85 11.34
CA ALA A 32 16.24 25.95 10.43
C ALA A 32 17.74 26.33 10.32
N TYR A 33 18.65 25.70 11.03
CA TYR A 33 20.06 26.13 11.10
C TYR A 33 21.13 25.05 10.87
N TYR A 34 20.81 23.75 11.02
CA TYR A 34 21.79 22.66 10.88
C TYR A 34 21.18 21.46 10.17
N GLY A 35 21.02 21.54 8.88
CA GLY A 35 20.70 20.38 8.06
C GLY A 35 19.40 19.66 8.41
N THR A 36 18.94 18.82 7.52
CA THR A 36 17.79 17.95 7.74
C THR A 36 18.25 16.74 8.56
N TYR A 37 17.81 16.62 9.80
CA TYR A 37 18.01 15.40 10.58
C TYR A 37 16.97 14.38 10.18
N VAL A 38 17.43 13.25 9.67
CA VAL A 38 16.58 12.11 9.31
C VAL A 38 16.85 11.02 10.34
N ASP A 39 15.87 10.71 11.17
CA ASP A 39 15.96 9.53 12.04
C ASP A 39 15.77 8.27 11.17
N LEU A 40 16.90 7.76 10.70
CA LEU A 40 16.94 6.57 9.83
C LEU A 40 16.88 5.26 10.62
N ASP A 41 17.11 5.29 11.94
CA ASP A 41 17.33 4.06 12.69
C ASP A 41 16.09 3.50 13.40
N GLY A 42 15.08 4.32 13.68
CA GLY A 42 13.90 3.88 14.43
C GLY A 42 12.82 3.22 13.57
N THR A 43 12.01 4.04 12.94
CA THR A 43 10.80 3.59 12.23
C THR A 43 11.11 2.88 10.91
N ALA A 44 12.16 3.33 10.22
CA ALA A 44 12.53 2.84 8.90
C ALA A 44 13.11 1.42 8.92
N LYS A 45 13.86 1.09 9.98
CA LYS A 45 14.41 -0.25 10.19
C LYS A 45 13.29 -1.24 10.54
N ASN A 46 12.33 -0.78 11.31
CA ASN A 46 11.18 -1.58 11.72
C ASN A 46 10.30 -2.03 10.55
N GLU A 47 10.06 -1.17 9.54
CA GLU A 47 9.23 -1.55 8.38
C GLU A 47 9.87 -2.62 7.50
N VAL A 48 11.14 -2.46 7.15
CA VAL A 48 11.87 -3.44 6.34
C VAL A 48 11.95 -4.79 7.06
N GLU A 49 12.22 -4.76 8.35
CA GLU A 49 12.29 -5.94 9.20
C GLU A 49 10.92 -6.62 9.32
N LEU A 50 9.86 -5.84 9.50
CA LEU A 50 8.49 -6.33 9.60
C LEU A 50 8.05 -7.05 8.32
N ILE A 51 8.27 -6.44 7.15
CA ILE A 51 7.96 -7.06 5.86
C ILE A 51 8.77 -8.35 5.67
N SER A 52 10.06 -8.34 6.03
CA SER A 52 10.90 -9.54 5.92
C SER A 52 10.37 -10.68 6.79
N ARG A 53 9.96 -10.38 8.02
CA ARG A 53 9.34 -11.36 8.92
C ARG A 53 8.00 -11.89 8.41
N TYR A 54 7.15 -11.03 7.84
CA TYR A 54 5.90 -11.48 7.23
C TYR A 54 6.15 -12.44 6.06
N ARG A 55 7.14 -12.15 5.22
CA ARG A 55 7.53 -13.03 4.13
C ARG A 55 8.11 -14.37 4.62
N GLU A 56 8.93 -14.35 5.68
CA GLU A 56 9.44 -15.57 6.31
C GLU A 56 8.31 -16.41 6.92
N MET A 57 7.35 -15.78 7.60
CA MET A 57 6.17 -16.46 8.12
C MET A 57 5.31 -17.07 7.00
N ALA A 58 5.13 -16.35 5.90
CA ALA A 58 4.36 -16.80 4.75
C ALA A 58 4.97 -18.01 4.02
N MET A 59 6.24 -18.33 4.30
CA MET A 59 6.92 -19.55 3.78
C MET A 59 6.69 -20.78 4.67
N GLN A 60 6.05 -20.65 5.83
CA GLN A 60 5.71 -21.81 6.66
C GLN A 60 4.57 -22.58 5.99
N PRO A 61 4.64 -23.91 5.86
CA PRO A 61 3.70 -24.69 5.07
C PRO A 61 2.23 -24.49 5.44
N GLU A 62 1.92 -24.39 6.73
CA GLU A 62 0.56 -24.20 7.21
C GLU A 62 0.04 -22.80 6.88
N ILE A 63 0.90 -21.79 6.97
CA ILE A 63 0.56 -20.40 6.66
C ILE A 63 0.47 -20.19 5.15
N GLU A 64 1.39 -20.79 4.39
CA GLU A 64 1.39 -20.75 2.94
C GLU A 64 0.08 -21.33 2.37
N SER A 65 -0.33 -22.49 2.85
CA SER A 65 -1.59 -23.13 2.46
C SER A 65 -2.80 -22.22 2.76
N ALA A 66 -2.84 -21.62 3.95
CA ALA A 66 -3.92 -20.72 4.32
C ALA A 66 -3.94 -19.44 3.46
N ILE A 67 -2.77 -18.89 3.11
CA ILE A 67 -2.67 -17.73 2.21
C ILE A 67 -3.14 -18.10 0.81
N ASP A 68 -2.77 -19.28 0.30
CA ASP A 68 -3.20 -19.74 -1.01
C ASP A 68 -4.71 -19.93 -1.09
N ASP A 69 -5.33 -20.47 -0.05
CA ASP A 69 -6.78 -20.57 0.04
C ASP A 69 -7.44 -19.18 0.00
N ILE A 70 -6.94 -18.22 0.77
CA ILE A 70 -7.43 -16.84 0.77
C ILE A 70 -7.26 -16.16 -0.61
N VAL A 71 -6.11 -16.36 -1.25
CA VAL A 71 -5.84 -15.81 -2.58
C VAL A 71 -6.80 -16.39 -3.61
N ASN A 72 -7.02 -17.71 -3.59
CA ASN A 72 -7.90 -18.40 -4.51
C ASN A 72 -9.37 -18.00 -4.33
N GLU A 73 -9.81 -17.80 -3.09
CA GLU A 73 -11.17 -17.30 -2.81
C GLU A 73 -11.35 -15.83 -3.20
N ALA A 74 -10.34 -14.98 -2.97
CA ALA A 74 -10.41 -13.56 -3.26
C ALA A 74 -10.30 -13.25 -4.76
N ILE A 75 -9.50 -14.05 -5.50
CA ILE A 75 -9.24 -13.86 -6.93
C ILE A 75 -9.80 -15.05 -7.70
N CYS A 76 -11.11 -15.14 -7.71
CA CYS A 76 -11.83 -16.10 -8.55
C CYS A 76 -12.24 -15.47 -9.88
N GLN A 77 -12.43 -16.28 -10.89
CA GLN A 77 -13.00 -15.87 -12.18
C GLN A 77 -14.51 -16.07 -12.16
N ASP A 78 -15.22 -15.13 -12.78
CA ASP A 78 -16.63 -15.31 -13.08
C ASP A 78 -16.85 -16.24 -14.30
N ASP A 79 -18.10 -16.50 -14.65
CA ASP A 79 -18.46 -17.35 -15.78
C ASP A 79 -17.90 -16.83 -17.14
N ASP A 80 -17.60 -15.55 -17.22
CA ASP A 80 -16.98 -14.89 -18.39
C ASP A 80 -15.44 -14.90 -18.34
N GLY A 81 -14.84 -15.52 -17.32
CA GLY A 81 -13.38 -15.58 -17.11
C GLY A 81 -12.77 -14.27 -16.62
N LYS A 82 -13.57 -13.35 -16.07
CA LYS A 82 -13.10 -12.09 -15.50
C LYS A 82 -12.92 -12.21 -14.00
N THR A 83 -11.79 -11.74 -13.52
CA THR A 83 -11.47 -11.70 -12.07
C THR A 83 -11.95 -10.43 -11.39
N ILE A 84 -12.24 -9.37 -12.15
CA ILE A 84 -12.71 -8.09 -11.61
C ILE A 84 -13.57 -7.37 -12.66
N ALA A 85 -14.61 -6.72 -12.21
CA ALA A 85 -15.48 -5.89 -13.03
C ALA A 85 -15.83 -4.59 -12.33
N ILE A 86 -16.01 -3.51 -13.14
CA ILE A 86 -16.52 -2.25 -12.64
C ILE A 86 -18.03 -2.18 -12.81
N VAL A 87 -18.77 -1.94 -11.73
CA VAL A 87 -20.22 -1.79 -11.73
C VAL A 87 -20.56 -0.31 -11.69
N LEU A 88 -21.23 0.19 -12.74
CA LEU A 88 -21.59 1.59 -12.90
C LEU A 88 -23.12 1.82 -12.90
N ASP A 89 -23.90 0.84 -12.48
CA ASP A 89 -25.38 0.90 -12.57
C ASP A 89 -25.95 2.01 -11.70
N ASN A 90 -25.38 2.22 -10.53
CA ASN A 90 -25.82 3.26 -9.58
C ASN A 90 -25.23 4.65 -9.86
N LEU A 91 -24.34 4.78 -10.86
CA LEU A 91 -23.72 6.06 -11.21
C LEU A 91 -24.70 6.89 -12.04
N LYS A 92 -25.13 8.05 -11.51
CA LYS A 92 -26.04 9.00 -12.19
C LYS A 92 -25.29 9.92 -13.17
N GLN A 93 -24.53 9.35 -14.11
CA GLN A 93 -23.78 10.09 -15.11
C GLN A 93 -24.21 9.65 -16.51
N PRO A 94 -24.07 10.52 -17.55
CA PRO A 94 -24.34 10.16 -18.93
C PRO A 94 -23.53 8.94 -19.37
N ASP A 95 -24.10 8.16 -20.31
CA ASP A 95 -23.47 6.94 -20.82
C ASP A 95 -22.08 7.17 -21.43
N LYS A 96 -21.86 8.35 -22.02
CA LYS A 96 -20.54 8.74 -22.52
C LYS A 96 -19.47 8.73 -21.41
N ILE A 97 -19.82 9.22 -20.22
CA ILE A 97 -18.89 9.23 -19.06
C ILE A 97 -18.70 7.82 -18.53
N LYS A 98 -19.77 7.04 -18.43
CA LYS A 98 -19.68 5.63 -18.00
C LYS A 98 -18.78 4.81 -18.94
N LYS A 99 -18.90 5.05 -20.25
CA LYS A 99 -18.04 4.40 -21.25
C LYS A 99 -16.57 4.77 -21.07
N ALA A 100 -16.28 6.06 -20.92
CA ALA A 100 -14.91 6.53 -20.67
C ALA A 100 -14.31 5.91 -19.40
N ILE A 101 -15.08 5.81 -18.30
CA ILE A 101 -14.62 5.16 -17.05
C ILE A 101 -14.30 3.68 -17.30
N LYS A 102 -15.12 2.96 -18.07
CA LYS A 102 -14.84 1.55 -18.40
C LYS A 102 -13.59 1.39 -19.25
N GLU A 103 -13.36 2.28 -20.21
CA GLU A 103 -12.17 2.28 -21.06
C GLU A 103 -10.90 2.54 -20.25
N GLU A 104 -10.91 3.55 -19.37
CA GLU A 104 -9.79 3.83 -18.46
C GLU A 104 -9.53 2.69 -17.48
N PHE A 105 -10.57 2.10 -16.91
CA PHE A 105 -10.43 0.94 -16.05
C PHE A 105 -9.78 -0.24 -16.79
N SER A 106 -10.19 -0.51 -18.02
CA SER A 106 -9.58 -1.56 -18.85
C SER A 106 -8.11 -1.27 -19.15
N THR A 107 -7.76 0.01 -19.35
CA THR A 107 -6.36 0.44 -19.54
C THR A 107 -5.52 0.18 -18.29
N ILE A 108 -6.04 0.48 -17.09
CA ILE A 108 -5.37 0.20 -15.82
C ILE A 108 -5.16 -1.30 -15.64
N LEU A 109 -6.18 -2.13 -15.90
CA LEU A 109 -6.05 -3.59 -15.78
C LEU A 109 -4.98 -4.14 -16.73
N ARG A 110 -4.90 -3.60 -17.94
CA ARG A 110 -3.87 -3.97 -18.91
C ARG A 110 -2.47 -3.58 -18.44
N LEU A 111 -2.30 -2.38 -17.87
CA LEU A 111 -1.01 -1.92 -17.30
C LEU A 111 -0.53 -2.80 -16.17
N PHE A 112 -1.43 -3.32 -15.34
CA PHE A 112 -1.11 -4.30 -14.30
C PHE A 112 -0.87 -5.72 -14.85
N ASN A 113 -1.19 -5.97 -16.11
CA ASN A 113 -1.33 -7.34 -16.64
C ASN A 113 -2.22 -8.20 -15.72
N TYR A 114 -3.32 -7.58 -15.25
CA TYR A 114 -4.09 -8.10 -14.12
C TYR A 114 -4.65 -9.49 -14.39
N GLN A 115 -5.05 -9.79 -15.62
CA GLN A 115 -5.59 -11.09 -15.99
C GLN A 115 -4.63 -12.25 -15.68
N ASN A 116 -3.32 -12.03 -15.82
CA ASN A 116 -2.31 -13.05 -15.57
C ASN A 116 -1.66 -12.93 -14.20
N MET A 117 -1.70 -11.75 -13.58
CA MET A 117 -0.96 -11.42 -12.37
C MET A 117 -1.84 -11.17 -11.14
N ALA A 118 -3.16 -11.31 -11.26
CA ALA A 118 -4.09 -10.93 -10.20
C ALA A 118 -3.79 -11.63 -8.87
N GLN A 119 -3.56 -12.93 -8.89
CA GLN A 119 -3.24 -13.72 -7.69
C GLN A 119 -1.90 -13.29 -7.08
N ASP A 120 -0.87 -13.11 -7.90
CA ASP A 120 0.44 -12.64 -7.45
C ASP A 120 0.38 -11.25 -6.85
N ILE A 121 -0.37 -10.35 -7.47
CA ILE A 121 -0.58 -8.97 -6.99
C ILE A 121 -1.27 -9.00 -5.64
N PHE A 122 -2.35 -9.77 -5.52
CA PHE A 122 -3.11 -9.88 -4.28
C PHE A 122 -2.28 -10.54 -3.17
N ARG A 123 -1.57 -11.66 -3.47
CA ARG A 123 -0.70 -12.34 -2.52
C ARG A 123 0.38 -11.40 -1.96
N ARG A 124 1.06 -10.65 -2.84
CA ARG A 124 2.07 -9.68 -2.41
C ARG A 124 1.48 -8.61 -1.50
N TYR A 125 0.33 -8.06 -1.87
CA TYR A 125 -0.36 -7.08 -1.05
C TYR A 125 -0.77 -7.66 0.31
N TYR A 126 -1.31 -8.88 0.32
CA TYR A 126 -1.76 -9.56 1.52
C TYR A 126 -0.62 -9.83 2.51
N VAL A 127 0.51 -10.32 2.01
CA VAL A 127 1.70 -10.65 2.83
C VAL A 127 2.43 -9.39 3.29
N ASP A 128 2.70 -8.46 2.38
CA ASP A 128 3.52 -7.27 2.68
C ASP A 128 2.71 -6.15 3.37
N GLY A 129 1.36 -6.17 3.29
CA GLY A 129 0.47 -5.13 3.79
C GLY A 129 0.53 -3.82 3.01
N ARG A 130 1.35 -3.76 1.97
CA ARG A 130 1.56 -2.57 1.11
C ARG A 130 2.10 -2.95 -0.25
N MET A 131 1.87 -2.08 -1.23
CA MET A 131 2.31 -2.30 -2.60
C MET A 131 2.66 -0.96 -3.25
N TYR A 132 3.79 -0.91 -3.95
CA TYR A 132 4.26 0.31 -4.59
C TYR A 132 4.57 0.06 -6.06
N TYR A 133 4.20 1.03 -6.88
CA TYR A 133 4.52 1.06 -8.30
C TYR A 133 5.12 2.40 -8.70
N HIS A 134 6.15 2.34 -9.51
CA HIS A 134 6.66 3.49 -10.21
C HIS A 134 5.87 3.68 -11.50
N LEU A 135 5.22 4.82 -11.63
CA LEU A 135 4.47 5.21 -12.81
C LEU A 135 5.43 5.78 -13.85
N ILE A 136 5.55 5.12 -14.99
CA ILE A 136 6.37 5.60 -16.10
C ILE A 136 5.46 6.36 -17.07
N ILE A 137 5.78 7.63 -17.27
CA ILE A 137 5.10 8.51 -18.22
C ILE A 137 6.11 9.03 -19.25
N ASP A 138 5.66 9.27 -20.46
CA ASP A 138 6.47 9.94 -21.48
C ASP A 138 6.58 11.43 -21.12
N ARG A 139 7.79 11.94 -20.96
CA ARG A 139 8.04 13.34 -20.63
C ARG A 139 7.76 14.29 -21.79
N ASP A 140 7.93 13.80 -23.02
CA ASP A 140 7.69 14.60 -24.22
C ASP A 140 6.19 14.65 -24.56
N ASN A 141 5.45 13.60 -24.20
CA ASN A 141 4.02 13.48 -24.43
C ASN A 141 3.25 13.03 -23.16
N PRO A 142 3.23 13.83 -22.10
CA PRO A 142 2.62 13.44 -20.81
C PRO A 142 1.09 13.22 -20.91
N GLN A 143 0.45 13.77 -21.95
CA GLN A 143 -0.99 13.60 -22.21
C GLN A 143 -1.37 12.17 -22.64
N GLU A 144 -0.41 11.37 -23.09
CA GLU A 144 -0.64 9.96 -23.42
C GLU A 144 -0.83 9.07 -22.18
N GLY A 145 -0.67 9.64 -20.98
CA GLY A 145 -0.90 8.96 -19.72
C GLY A 145 0.23 8.03 -19.30
N ILE A 146 -0.12 7.04 -18.47
CA ILE A 146 0.84 6.08 -17.93
C ILE A 146 1.19 5.04 -19.00
N LYS A 147 2.49 4.87 -19.26
CA LYS A 147 3.00 3.90 -20.21
C LYS A 147 3.26 2.54 -19.59
N GLU A 148 3.74 2.54 -18.35
CA GLU A 148 4.17 1.34 -17.65
C GLU A 148 3.99 1.51 -16.14
N LEU A 149 3.69 0.40 -15.45
CA LEU A 149 3.69 0.28 -14.00
C LEU A 149 4.84 -0.66 -13.61
N ARG A 150 5.87 -0.13 -12.92
CA ARG A 150 6.95 -0.95 -12.38
C ARG A 150 6.75 -1.22 -10.92
N TYR A 151 6.62 -2.48 -10.57
CA TYR A 151 6.59 -2.89 -9.17
C TYR A 151 7.89 -2.51 -8.45
N ILE A 152 7.76 -1.96 -7.25
CA ILE A 152 8.87 -1.65 -6.37
C ILE A 152 8.72 -2.49 -5.11
N ASP A 153 9.77 -3.23 -4.73
CA ASP A 153 9.79 -3.95 -3.45
C ASP A 153 9.59 -2.95 -2.30
N PRO A 154 8.58 -3.12 -1.44
CA PRO A 154 8.29 -2.20 -0.36
C PRO A 154 9.46 -1.96 0.60
N ARG A 155 10.40 -2.91 0.69
CA ARG A 155 11.63 -2.76 1.48
C ARG A 155 12.61 -1.73 0.92
N ARG A 156 12.46 -1.35 -0.37
CA ARG A 156 13.34 -0.39 -1.06
C ARG A 156 12.77 1.01 -1.16
N LEU A 157 11.52 1.20 -0.73
CA LEU A 157 10.84 2.48 -0.82
C LEU A 157 10.40 2.92 0.57
N ARG A 158 10.54 4.22 0.85
CA ARG A 158 10.09 4.82 2.11
C ARG A 158 9.27 6.05 1.82
N LYS A 159 8.20 6.20 2.57
CA LYS A 159 7.40 7.40 2.58
C LYS A 159 8.02 8.39 3.56
N VAL A 160 8.36 9.58 3.06
CA VAL A 160 8.97 10.64 3.86
C VAL A 160 7.98 11.79 3.97
N ARG A 161 7.74 12.29 5.19
CA ARG A 161 6.93 13.46 5.46
C ARG A 161 7.80 14.56 6.05
N GLU A 162 7.98 15.67 5.32
CA GLU A 162 8.68 16.84 5.81
C GLU A 162 7.70 17.78 6.50
N ILE A 163 7.97 18.09 7.78
CA ILE A 163 7.21 19.11 8.52
C ILE A 163 8.03 20.40 8.47
N LYS A 164 7.58 21.37 7.67
CA LYS A 164 8.13 22.73 7.68
C LYS A 164 7.44 23.52 8.79
N LYS A 165 8.21 24.03 9.76
CA LYS A 165 7.69 25.03 10.69
C LYS A 165 7.40 26.29 9.88
N GLN A 166 6.14 26.71 9.82
CA GLN A 166 5.79 28.04 9.35
C GLN A 166 6.43 29.03 10.31
N LYS A 167 7.25 29.97 9.79
CA LYS A 167 7.68 31.11 10.56
C LYS A 167 6.47 32.03 10.67
N ASP A 168 6.01 32.26 11.90
CA ASP A 168 5.13 33.39 12.25
C ASP A 168 5.84 34.72 12.01
#